data_a9cc69c735e95a56aef7d6e208c071e6
#
_entry.id   a9cc69c735e95a56aef7d6e208c071e6
#
_cell.length_a   1.000
_cell.length_b   1.000
_cell.length_c   1.000
_cell.angle_alpha   90.00
_cell.angle_beta   90.00
_cell.angle_gamma   90.00
#
_symmetry.space_group_name_H-M   'P 1'
#
loop_
_entity.id
_entity.type
_entity.pdbx_description
1 polymer ?
#
loop_
_entity_poly.entity_id
_entity_poly.type
_entity_poly.pdbx_seq_one_letter_code
_entity_poly.pdbx_strand_id
1 'polypeptide(L)'
;KPFIKWVGGKGQLIEQLEAKLPADFDNWDNATYIEPFVGGGAMLFYMLQQHPNIKRAVINDINSDLITCYRTVRDNVEELIPALQDIQAQYYALQDMEAKREMFMTVRQRYNEKNLDPIENTVKFFFLNRTCFNGLYRVNKNGLFNVPCGKYMQPQICDEDTLRADSELLKRVEILEGDFETTLLYAQSKTLFYFDPPYRPLSDTSSFNDYTKEAFNDDSQIRLKEFCDKVVADGHSFMLSNSDCKGKNEADNFFDVLYAK
;
A
#
# COMPACT_ATOMS: atom_id res chain seq x y z
N LYS A 1 13.11 -0.21 0.39
CA LYS A 1 12.30 0.01 1.63
C LYS A 1 11.15 0.92 1.25
N PRO A 2 9.89 0.70 1.72
CA PRO A 2 8.76 1.58 1.38
C PRO A 2 8.97 3.03 1.78
N PHE A 3 8.62 3.97 0.90
CA PHE A 3 8.72 5.41 1.15
C PHE A 3 7.64 5.96 2.09
N ILE A 4 6.55 5.21 2.33
CA ILE A 4 5.47 5.56 3.26
C ILE A 4 5.30 4.52 4.36
N LYS A 5 4.70 4.92 5.48
CA LYS A 5 4.20 3.98 6.50
C LYS A 5 2.81 3.50 6.08
N TRP A 6 2.57 2.20 6.13
CA TRP A 6 1.27 1.62 5.81
C TRP A 6 0.90 0.51 6.78
N VAL A 7 -0.36 0.48 7.20
CA VAL A 7 -0.85 -0.54 8.13
C VAL A 7 -0.87 -1.90 7.42
N GLY A 8 -0.50 -2.94 8.13
CA GLY A 8 -0.40 -4.28 7.54
C GLY A 8 0.87 -4.52 6.72
N GLY A 9 1.82 -3.57 6.70
CA GLY A 9 3.08 -3.74 5.96
C GLY A 9 3.80 -5.03 6.35
N LYS A 10 4.14 -5.86 5.36
CA LYS A 10 4.68 -7.22 5.51
C LYS A 10 6.19 -7.28 5.75
N GLY A 11 6.83 -6.18 6.13
CA GLY A 11 8.29 -6.15 6.32
C GLY A 11 8.85 -7.26 7.21
N GLN A 12 8.10 -7.68 8.24
CA GLN A 12 8.48 -8.78 9.14
C GLN A 12 8.20 -10.19 8.56
N LEU A 13 7.40 -10.28 7.50
CA LEU A 13 6.99 -11.55 6.88
C LEU A 13 7.68 -11.81 5.55
N ILE A 14 8.52 -10.88 5.06
CA ILE A 14 9.16 -10.97 3.75
C ILE A 14 9.91 -12.29 3.59
N GLU A 15 10.74 -12.69 4.56
CA GLU A 15 11.50 -13.95 4.50
C GLU A 15 10.59 -15.18 4.41
N GLN A 16 9.45 -15.15 5.10
CA GLN A 16 8.47 -16.24 5.05
C GLN A 16 7.73 -16.27 3.70
N LEU A 17 7.45 -15.11 3.13
CA LEU A 17 6.82 -14.98 1.82
C LEU A 17 7.78 -15.41 0.71
N GLU A 18 9.02 -15.02 0.79
CA GLU A 18 10.06 -15.44 -0.15
C GLU A 18 10.21 -16.97 -0.19
N ALA A 19 10.22 -17.63 0.98
CA ALA A 19 10.26 -19.07 1.06
C ALA A 19 9.04 -19.80 0.44
N LYS A 20 7.99 -19.05 0.02
CA LYS A 20 6.79 -19.55 -0.65
C LYS A 20 6.77 -19.24 -2.15
N LEU A 21 7.79 -18.57 -2.68
CA LEU A 21 7.90 -18.39 -4.13
C LEU A 21 7.93 -19.75 -4.85
N PRO A 22 7.46 -19.83 -6.10
CA PRO A 22 7.62 -21.03 -6.91
C PRO A 22 9.11 -21.45 -6.93
N ALA A 23 9.40 -22.75 -6.79
CA ALA A 23 10.77 -23.26 -6.67
C ALA A 23 11.68 -22.91 -7.87
N ASP A 24 11.07 -22.66 -9.02
CA ASP A 24 11.75 -22.27 -10.26
C ASP A 24 11.65 -20.77 -10.58
N PHE A 25 11.15 -19.93 -9.63
CA PHE A 25 10.85 -18.54 -9.88
C PHE A 25 12.03 -17.75 -10.45
N ASP A 26 13.22 -17.94 -9.90
CA ASP A 26 14.43 -17.25 -10.37
C ASP A 26 14.88 -17.68 -11.79
N ASN A 27 14.37 -18.82 -12.27
CA ASN A 27 14.61 -19.32 -13.62
C ASN A 27 13.55 -18.85 -14.62
N TRP A 28 12.57 -18.05 -14.19
CA TRP A 28 11.59 -17.51 -15.13
C TRP A 28 12.18 -16.38 -15.96
N ASP A 29 12.31 -16.62 -17.25
CA ASP A 29 12.72 -15.56 -18.17
C ASP A 29 11.63 -14.49 -18.30
N ASN A 30 12.02 -13.23 -18.09
CA ASN A 30 11.11 -12.08 -18.20
C ASN A 30 9.85 -12.19 -17.33
N ALA A 31 10.03 -12.55 -16.07
CA ALA A 31 8.93 -12.63 -15.11
C ALA A 31 8.16 -11.31 -15.01
N THR A 32 6.84 -11.42 -14.95
CA THR A 32 5.93 -10.31 -14.58
C THR A 32 5.48 -10.49 -13.14
N TYR A 33 5.55 -9.43 -12.33
CA TYR A 33 5.12 -9.41 -10.95
C TYR A 33 3.93 -8.47 -10.78
N ILE A 34 2.86 -8.91 -10.16
CA ILE A 34 1.62 -8.13 -10.03
C ILE A 34 1.15 -8.09 -8.57
N GLU A 35 0.96 -6.87 -8.02
CA GLU A 35 0.30 -6.63 -6.72
C GLU A 35 -1.02 -5.87 -6.89
N PRO A 36 -2.16 -6.56 -6.85
CA PRO A 36 -3.48 -5.93 -6.97
C PRO A 36 -3.91 -5.07 -5.77
N PHE A 37 -3.22 -5.21 -4.63
CA PHE A 37 -3.43 -4.48 -3.38
C PHE A 37 -2.08 -4.02 -2.85
N VAL A 38 -1.47 -3.01 -3.51
CA VAL A 38 -0.05 -2.68 -3.23
C VAL A 38 0.17 -2.07 -1.84
N GLY A 39 -0.78 -1.29 -1.32
CA GLY A 39 -0.61 -0.62 -0.04
C GLY A 39 0.72 0.12 0.05
N GLY A 40 1.52 -0.18 1.08
CA GLY A 40 2.85 0.42 1.25
C GLY A 40 3.95 -0.13 0.34
N GLY A 41 3.71 -1.20 -0.42
CA GLY A 41 4.64 -1.77 -1.39
C GLY A 41 5.86 -2.49 -0.79
N ALA A 42 5.75 -3.00 0.44
CA ALA A 42 6.88 -3.67 1.09
C ALA A 42 7.38 -4.86 0.27
N MET A 43 6.44 -5.68 -0.24
CA MET A 43 6.79 -6.83 -1.07
C MET A 43 7.24 -6.40 -2.47
N LEU A 44 6.60 -5.41 -3.08
CA LEU A 44 7.00 -4.84 -4.37
C LEU A 44 8.47 -4.44 -4.40
N PHE A 45 8.87 -3.54 -3.47
CA PHE A 45 10.25 -3.05 -3.45
C PHE A 45 11.25 -4.14 -3.12
N TYR A 46 10.88 -5.12 -2.29
CA TYR A 46 11.70 -6.28 -2.02
C TYR A 46 11.90 -7.12 -3.30
N MET A 47 10.82 -7.53 -3.96
CA MET A 47 10.86 -8.34 -5.17
C MET A 47 11.67 -7.67 -6.30
N LEU A 48 11.46 -6.37 -6.50
CA LEU A 48 12.20 -5.63 -7.53
C LEU A 48 13.70 -5.49 -7.24
N GLN A 49 14.11 -5.55 -5.96
CA GLN A 49 15.52 -5.48 -5.56
C GLN A 49 16.21 -6.84 -5.60
N GLN A 50 15.53 -7.90 -5.19
CA GLN A 50 16.13 -9.23 -5.04
C GLN A 50 16.04 -10.09 -6.30
N HIS A 51 15.02 -9.89 -7.15
CA HIS A 51 14.72 -10.75 -8.29
C HIS A 51 14.92 -10.00 -9.62
N PRO A 52 16.13 -10.00 -10.19
CA PRO A 52 16.45 -9.30 -11.44
C PRO A 52 15.78 -9.91 -12.68
N ASN A 53 15.24 -11.12 -12.57
CA ASN A 53 14.42 -11.78 -13.60
C ASN A 53 13.04 -11.11 -13.78
N ILE A 54 12.56 -10.33 -12.79
CA ILE A 54 11.35 -9.50 -12.92
C ILE A 54 11.68 -8.32 -13.85
N LYS A 55 11.19 -8.38 -15.08
CA LYS A 55 11.38 -7.31 -16.07
C LYS A 55 10.24 -6.31 -16.12
N ARG A 56 9.07 -6.70 -15.63
CA ARG A 56 7.87 -5.87 -15.55
C ARG A 56 7.17 -6.10 -14.22
N ALA A 57 6.72 -5.03 -13.60
CA ALA A 57 5.79 -5.12 -12.48
C ALA A 57 4.54 -4.28 -12.74
N VAL A 58 3.43 -4.70 -12.16
CA VAL A 58 2.15 -4.00 -12.20
C VAL A 58 1.64 -3.89 -10.77
N ILE A 59 1.27 -2.70 -10.35
CA ILE A 59 0.64 -2.47 -9.05
C ILE A 59 -0.72 -1.83 -9.22
N ASN A 60 -1.59 -2.11 -8.29
CA ASN A 60 -2.92 -1.52 -8.22
C ASN A 60 -3.31 -1.24 -6.77
N ASP A 61 -4.10 -0.23 -6.57
CA ASP A 61 -4.83 0.01 -5.33
C ASP A 61 -6.10 0.80 -5.64
N ILE A 62 -7.12 0.65 -4.80
CA ILE A 62 -8.35 1.44 -4.92
C ILE A 62 -8.18 2.85 -4.35
N ASN A 63 -7.14 3.08 -3.57
CA ASN A 63 -6.86 4.36 -2.92
C ASN A 63 -6.14 5.32 -3.90
N SER A 64 -6.90 6.26 -4.46
CA SER A 64 -6.40 7.25 -5.42
C SER A 64 -5.29 8.15 -4.87
N ASP A 65 -5.37 8.53 -3.58
CA ASP A 65 -4.33 9.35 -2.94
C ASP A 65 -3.00 8.58 -2.84
N LEU A 66 -3.07 7.28 -2.52
CA LEU A 66 -1.91 6.40 -2.48
C LEU A 66 -1.30 6.23 -3.89
N ILE A 67 -2.14 5.96 -4.89
CA ILE A 67 -1.70 5.81 -6.27
C ILE A 67 -1.10 7.12 -6.82
N THR A 68 -1.66 8.26 -6.45
CA THR A 68 -1.06 9.57 -6.77
C THR A 68 0.35 9.68 -6.18
N CYS A 69 0.57 9.24 -4.93
CA CYS A 69 1.91 9.22 -4.34
C CYS A 69 2.89 8.34 -5.12
N TYR A 70 2.48 7.12 -5.53
CA TYR A 70 3.33 6.25 -6.34
C TYR A 70 3.71 6.88 -7.68
N ARG A 71 2.75 7.48 -8.39
CA ARG A 71 2.98 8.18 -9.66
C ARG A 71 3.89 9.39 -9.48
N THR A 72 3.68 10.20 -8.42
CA THR A 72 4.50 11.38 -8.14
C THR A 72 5.94 10.98 -7.78
N VAL A 73 6.14 9.94 -6.97
CA VAL A 73 7.48 9.43 -6.66
C VAL A 73 8.18 8.90 -7.92
N ARG A 74 7.45 8.21 -8.80
CA ARG A 74 8.02 7.71 -10.06
C ARG A 74 8.43 8.82 -11.01
N ASP A 75 7.54 9.80 -11.21
CA ASP A 75 7.63 10.74 -12.34
C ASP A 75 8.19 12.11 -11.96
N ASN A 76 8.04 12.54 -10.69
CA ASN A 76 8.34 13.91 -10.24
C ASN A 76 9.21 13.94 -8.96
N VAL A 77 10.07 12.94 -8.73
CA VAL A 77 10.85 12.83 -7.50
C VAL A 77 11.75 14.05 -7.24
N GLU A 78 12.29 14.66 -8.30
CA GLU A 78 13.19 15.82 -8.19
C GLU A 78 12.46 17.11 -7.77
N GLU A 79 11.16 17.22 -8.02
CA GLU A 79 10.32 18.32 -7.56
C GLU A 79 9.73 18.00 -6.17
N LEU A 80 9.45 16.73 -5.92
CA LEU A 80 8.86 16.26 -4.66
C LEU A 80 9.82 16.42 -3.48
N ILE A 81 11.09 16.04 -3.65
CA ILE A 81 12.10 16.07 -2.56
C ILE A 81 12.25 17.47 -1.95
N PRO A 82 12.51 18.55 -2.72
CA PRO A 82 12.60 19.89 -2.15
C PRO A 82 11.33 20.33 -1.42
N ALA A 83 10.16 20.01 -1.93
CA ALA A 83 8.89 20.35 -1.29
C ALA A 83 8.66 19.59 0.03
N LEU A 84 9.10 18.32 0.11
CA LEU A 84 9.09 17.55 1.37
C LEU A 84 10.13 18.07 2.36
N GLN A 85 11.30 18.48 1.91
CA GLN A 85 12.34 19.09 2.75
C GLN A 85 11.85 20.43 3.33
N ASP A 86 11.18 21.25 2.54
CA ASP A 86 10.62 22.53 2.97
C ASP A 86 9.56 22.35 4.07
N ILE A 87 8.55 21.51 3.86
CA ILE A 87 7.51 21.26 4.87
C ILE A 87 8.09 20.60 6.13
N GLN A 88 9.13 19.77 6.00
CA GLN A 88 9.87 19.19 7.13
C GLN A 88 10.59 20.28 7.92
N ALA A 89 11.28 21.20 7.24
CA ALA A 89 11.98 22.32 7.88
C ALA A 89 11.00 23.25 8.61
N GLN A 90 9.86 23.57 8.00
CA GLN A 90 8.79 24.34 8.64
C GLN A 90 8.29 23.64 9.92
N TYR A 91 8.04 22.33 9.88
CA TYR A 91 7.62 21.57 11.05
C TYR A 91 8.68 21.52 12.15
N TYR A 92 9.95 21.38 11.80
CA TYR A 92 11.05 21.33 12.76
C TYR A 92 11.32 22.69 13.41
N ALA A 93 11.05 23.80 12.73
CA ALA A 93 11.18 25.15 13.28
C ALA A 93 10.21 25.44 14.44
N LEU A 94 9.10 24.70 14.53
CA LEU A 94 8.12 24.83 15.61
C LEU A 94 8.66 24.24 16.91
N GLN A 95 8.61 25.01 17.99
CA GLN A 95 9.29 24.70 19.25
C GLN A 95 8.51 23.74 20.16
N ASP A 96 7.18 23.75 20.08
CA ASP A 96 6.33 22.98 20.97
C ASP A 96 5.28 22.15 20.21
N MET A 97 4.63 21.25 20.95
CA MET A 97 3.64 20.34 20.39
C MET A 97 2.32 21.03 20.02
N GLU A 98 1.99 22.16 20.62
CA GLU A 98 0.76 22.89 20.28
C GLU A 98 0.89 23.50 18.88
N ALA A 99 1.98 24.24 18.62
CA ALA A 99 2.26 24.78 17.29
C ALA A 99 2.35 23.70 16.21
N LYS A 100 2.97 22.54 16.53
CA LYS A 100 3.02 21.38 15.62
C LYS A 100 1.64 20.81 15.33
N ARG A 101 0.76 20.76 16.34
CA ARG A 101 -0.61 20.32 16.18
C ARG A 101 -1.42 21.30 15.32
N GLU A 102 -1.26 22.58 15.51
CA GLU A 102 -1.90 23.62 14.69
C GLU A 102 -1.50 23.47 13.21
N MET A 103 -0.19 23.32 12.93
CA MET A 103 0.30 23.05 11.58
C MET A 103 -0.31 21.75 11.01
N PHE A 104 -0.32 20.67 11.80
CA PHE A 104 -0.94 19.41 11.38
C PHE A 104 -2.42 19.60 11.00
N MET A 105 -3.18 20.35 11.80
CA MET A 105 -4.60 20.61 11.52
C MET A 105 -4.80 21.43 10.26
N THR A 106 -3.96 22.43 10.04
CA THR A 106 -3.97 23.27 8.81
C THR A 106 -3.67 22.42 7.57
N VAL A 107 -2.61 21.60 7.61
CA VAL A 107 -2.26 20.71 6.51
C VAL A 107 -3.37 19.69 6.25
N ARG A 108 -3.97 19.11 7.31
CA ARG A 108 -5.09 18.16 7.19
C ARG A 108 -6.33 18.81 6.56
N GLN A 109 -6.64 20.04 6.95
CA GLN A 109 -7.75 20.78 6.37
C GLN A 109 -7.53 20.98 4.86
N ARG A 110 -6.36 21.48 4.47
CA ARG A 110 -6.01 21.70 3.06
C ARG A 110 -6.01 20.40 2.25
N TYR A 111 -5.45 19.31 2.82
CA TYR A 111 -5.49 17.98 2.18
C TYR A 111 -6.93 17.49 1.93
N ASN A 112 -7.83 17.77 2.86
CA ASN A 112 -9.23 17.36 2.80
C ASN A 112 -10.09 18.18 1.82
N GLU A 113 -9.59 19.27 1.27
CA GLU A 113 -10.28 20.02 0.20
C GLU A 113 -10.36 19.27 -1.13
N LYS A 114 -9.48 18.25 -1.32
CA LYS A 114 -9.46 17.35 -2.49
C LYS A 114 -9.32 18.04 -3.86
N ASN A 115 -8.74 19.23 -3.88
CA ASN A 115 -8.52 20.04 -5.08
C ASN A 115 -7.04 20.39 -5.27
N LEU A 116 -6.15 19.47 -4.89
CA LEU A 116 -4.71 19.63 -4.94
C LEU A 116 -4.13 19.10 -6.26
N ASP A 117 -3.06 19.73 -6.74
CA ASP A 117 -2.24 19.09 -7.77
C ASP A 117 -1.50 17.86 -7.21
N PRO A 118 -0.98 16.96 -8.06
CA PRO A 118 -0.38 15.71 -7.61
C PRO A 118 0.80 15.89 -6.65
N ILE A 119 1.65 16.91 -6.83
CA ILE A 119 2.82 17.17 -5.97
C ILE A 119 2.34 17.68 -4.61
N GLU A 120 1.47 18.70 -4.60
CA GLU A 120 0.90 19.23 -3.35
C GLU A 120 0.16 18.13 -2.57
N ASN A 121 -0.65 17.31 -3.24
CA ASN A 121 -1.34 16.18 -2.62
C ASN A 121 -0.34 15.21 -1.98
N THR A 122 0.70 14.82 -2.71
CA THR A 122 1.71 13.89 -2.22
C THR A 122 2.50 14.46 -1.04
N VAL A 123 2.90 15.72 -1.08
CA VAL A 123 3.58 16.40 0.05
C VAL A 123 2.73 16.37 1.30
N LYS A 124 1.45 16.71 1.19
CA LYS A 124 0.52 16.70 2.34
C LYS A 124 0.23 15.28 2.83
N PHE A 125 0.09 14.32 1.92
CA PHE A 125 -0.04 12.92 2.28
C PHE A 125 1.15 12.42 3.09
N PHE A 126 2.39 12.67 2.64
CA PHE A 126 3.61 12.29 3.36
C PHE A 126 3.70 12.98 4.72
N PHE A 127 3.44 14.28 4.77
CA PHE A 127 3.42 15.03 6.03
C PHE A 127 2.43 14.39 7.02
N LEU A 128 1.18 14.18 6.61
CA LEU A 128 0.15 13.58 7.47
C LEU A 128 0.54 12.16 7.90
N ASN A 129 1.02 11.33 6.97
CA ASN A 129 1.44 9.96 7.25
C ASN A 129 2.59 9.89 8.29
N ARG A 130 3.52 10.85 8.26
CA ARG A 130 4.67 10.88 9.16
C ARG A 130 4.39 11.56 10.49
N THR A 131 3.39 12.43 10.56
CA THR A 131 3.06 13.22 11.76
C THR A 131 1.77 12.79 12.47
N CYS A 132 0.91 11.97 11.86
CA CYS A 132 -0.29 11.45 12.49
C CYS A 132 0.01 10.30 13.47
N PHE A 133 -0.98 9.94 14.28
CA PHE A 133 -0.91 8.84 15.24
C PHE A 133 -0.56 7.51 14.52
N ASN A 134 0.56 6.90 14.89
CA ASN A 134 1.09 5.63 14.39
C ASN A 134 1.26 5.51 12.87
N GLY A 135 1.28 6.63 12.13
CA GLY A 135 1.40 6.59 10.67
C GLY A 135 0.20 5.93 9.99
N LEU A 136 -0.97 5.99 10.62
CA LEU A 136 -2.19 5.41 10.08
C LEU A 136 -2.69 6.22 8.88
N TYR A 137 -3.33 5.56 7.94
CA TYR A 137 -4.21 6.20 6.97
C TYR A 137 -5.65 5.77 7.25
N ARG A 138 -6.53 6.72 7.43
CA ARG A 138 -7.96 6.47 7.64
C ARG A 138 -8.77 7.66 7.16
N VAL A 139 -9.88 7.38 6.50
CA VAL A 139 -10.85 8.39 6.07
C VAL A 139 -12.20 8.15 6.74
N ASN A 140 -13.00 9.19 6.87
CA ASN A 140 -14.38 9.09 7.32
C ASN A 140 -15.31 8.72 6.14
N LYS A 141 -16.62 8.59 6.41
CA LYS A 141 -17.65 8.26 5.40
C LYS A 141 -17.68 9.24 4.19
N ASN A 142 -17.18 10.46 4.37
CA ASN A 142 -17.07 11.46 3.30
C ASN A 142 -15.73 11.37 2.53
N GLY A 143 -14.88 10.38 2.83
CA GLY A 143 -13.57 10.24 2.21
C GLY A 143 -12.51 11.22 2.72
N LEU A 144 -12.76 11.88 3.88
CA LEU A 144 -11.84 12.86 4.45
C LEU A 144 -10.92 12.21 5.48
N PHE A 145 -9.61 12.49 5.38
CA PHE A 145 -8.60 12.02 6.34
C PHE A 145 -8.92 12.49 7.75
N ASN A 146 -8.97 11.57 8.70
CA ASN A 146 -9.44 11.83 10.06
C ASN A 146 -8.56 11.26 11.18
N VAL A 147 -7.34 10.82 10.87
CA VAL A 147 -6.41 10.36 11.91
C VAL A 147 -5.95 11.55 12.75
N PRO A 148 -5.88 11.43 14.09
CA PRO A 148 -5.40 12.51 14.94
C PRO A 148 -3.90 12.76 14.78
N CYS A 149 -3.44 13.94 15.20
CA CYS A 149 -2.02 14.28 15.28
C CYS A 149 -1.29 13.32 16.24
N GLY A 150 -0.12 12.86 15.84
CA GLY A 150 0.80 12.10 16.69
C GLY A 150 1.61 13.02 17.62
N LYS A 151 2.49 12.41 18.44
CA LYS A 151 3.36 13.12 19.38
C LYS A 151 4.82 13.03 18.93
N TYR A 152 5.11 13.45 17.69
CA TYR A 152 6.46 13.37 17.11
C TYR A 152 7.06 14.75 17.02
N MET A 153 8.23 14.96 17.68
CA MET A 153 8.94 16.25 17.65
C MET A 153 9.66 16.46 16.32
N GLN A 154 10.33 15.42 15.81
CA GLN A 154 11.15 15.48 14.59
C GLN A 154 11.01 14.18 13.79
N PRO A 155 9.79 13.86 13.24
CA PRO A 155 9.64 12.70 12.39
C PRO A 155 10.32 12.93 11.04
N GLN A 156 11.02 11.94 10.51
CA GLN A 156 11.57 12.02 9.16
C GLN A 156 10.43 12.04 8.13
N ILE A 157 10.10 13.22 7.61
CA ILE A 157 9.05 13.43 6.59
C ILE A 157 9.64 13.15 5.21
N CYS A 158 10.83 13.69 4.92
CA CYS A 158 11.59 13.44 3.71
C CYS A 158 12.72 12.42 3.99
N ASP A 159 12.70 11.30 3.28
CA ASP A 159 13.81 10.33 3.20
C ASP A 159 14.30 10.31 1.74
N GLU A 160 15.17 11.26 1.40
CA GLU A 160 15.62 11.53 0.03
C GLU A 160 16.22 10.29 -0.63
N ASP A 161 17.12 9.58 0.09
CA ASP A 161 17.79 8.39 -0.45
C ASP A 161 16.78 7.29 -0.80
N THR A 162 15.80 7.06 0.09
CA THR A 162 14.72 6.09 -0.17
C THR A 162 13.86 6.53 -1.35
N LEU A 163 13.49 7.81 -1.44
CA LEU A 163 12.65 8.32 -2.53
C LEU A 163 13.33 8.17 -3.90
N ARG A 164 14.62 8.51 -4.00
CA ARG A 164 15.38 8.34 -5.25
C ARG A 164 15.52 6.87 -5.65
N ALA A 165 15.88 6.01 -4.69
CA ALA A 165 16.02 4.59 -4.94
C ALA A 165 14.68 3.95 -5.36
N ASP A 166 13.58 4.28 -4.69
CA ASP A 166 12.26 3.76 -5.01
C ASP A 166 11.74 4.32 -6.35
N SER A 167 12.03 5.60 -6.68
CA SER A 167 11.72 6.20 -7.98
C SER A 167 12.35 5.42 -9.13
N GLU A 168 13.64 5.06 -9.03
CA GLU A 168 14.33 4.26 -10.04
C GLU A 168 13.68 2.87 -10.23
N LEU A 169 13.29 2.22 -9.14
CA LEU A 169 12.60 0.93 -9.21
C LEU A 169 11.22 1.06 -9.87
N LEU A 170 10.50 2.15 -9.57
CA LEU A 170 9.16 2.39 -10.09
C LEU A 170 9.14 2.70 -11.60
N LYS A 171 10.26 3.06 -12.24
CA LYS A 171 10.32 3.31 -13.68
C LYS A 171 9.91 2.09 -14.54
N ARG A 172 10.05 0.88 -14.02
CA ARG A 172 9.62 -0.38 -14.67
C ARG A 172 8.27 -0.90 -14.17
N VAL A 173 7.54 -0.07 -13.40
CA VAL A 173 6.27 -0.44 -12.77
C VAL A 173 5.12 0.27 -13.46
N GLU A 174 4.15 -0.48 -13.90
CA GLU A 174 2.86 0.03 -14.36
C GLU A 174 1.94 0.26 -13.14
N ILE A 175 1.41 1.46 -13.01
CA ILE A 175 0.66 1.90 -11.82
C ILE A 175 -0.80 2.10 -12.19
N LEU A 176 -1.64 1.19 -11.72
CA LEU A 176 -3.08 1.18 -11.94
C LEU A 176 -3.82 1.74 -10.73
N GLU A 177 -5.06 2.13 -10.95
CA GLU A 177 -6.00 2.58 -9.93
C GLU A 177 -7.35 1.94 -10.16
N GLY A 178 -7.93 1.32 -9.14
CA GLY A 178 -9.27 0.78 -9.22
C GLY A 178 -9.40 -0.65 -8.73
N ASP A 179 -10.32 -1.39 -9.38
CA ASP A 179 -10.66 -2.75 -8.97
C ASP A 179 -9.52 -3.74 -9.26
N PHE A 180 -9.26 -4.64 -8.30
CA PHE A 180 -8.17 -5.61 -8.37
C PHE A 180 -8.29 -6.59 -9.56
N GLU A 181 -9.51 -6.93 -10.01
CA GLU A 181 -9.70 -7.86 -11.11
C GLU A 181 -9.15 -7.34 -12.45
N THR A 182 -9.06 -6.01 -12.62
CA THR A 182 -8.51 -5.41 -13.84
C THR A 182 -7.06 -5.78 -14.06
N THR A 183 -6.33 -6.17 -13.01
CA THR A 183 -4.91 -6.51 -13.08
C THR A 183 -4.61 -7.76 -13.91
N LEU A 184 -5.60 -8.67 -14.08
CA LEU A 184 -5.44 -9.87 -14.92
C LEU A 184 -5.15 -9.52 -16.39
N LEU A 185 -5.70 -8.40 -16.89
CA LEU A 185 -5.47 -7.92 -18.26
C LEU A 185 -3.99 -7.59 -18.53
N TYR A 186 -3.19 -7.45 -17.50
CA TYR A 186 -1.78 -7.10 -17.56
C TYR A 186 -0.85 -8.32 -17.38
N ALA A 187 -1.40 -9.50 -17.12
CA ALA A 187 -0.64 -10.73 -16.98
C ALA A 187 0.01 -11.15 -18.31
N GLN A 188 1.16 -11.78 -18.22
CA GLN A 188 1.93 -12.36 -19.35
C GLN A 188 2.26 -13.82 -19.05
N SER A 189 2.99 -14.50 -19.96
CA SER A 189 3.21 -15.95 -19.87
C SER A 189 3.82 -16.45 -18.55
N LYS A 190 4.65 -15.64 -17.90
CA LYS A 190 5.30 -15.96 -16.61
C LYS A 190 4.94 -14.87 -15.59
N THR A 191 3.76 -14.98 -15.00
CA THR A 191 3.26 -13.99 -14.04
C THR A 191 3.09 -14.59 -12.65
N LEU A 192 3.60 -13.87 -11.65
CA LEU A 192 3.36 -14.11 -10.23
C LEU A 192 2.50 -12.97 -9.68
N PHE A 193 1.33 -13.31 -9.16
CA PHE A 193 0.49 -12.40 -8.39
C PHE A 193 0.79 -12.50 -6.90
N TYR A 194 0.82 -11.37 -6.22
CA TYR A 194 0.83 -11.32 -4.76
C TYR A 194 -0.39 -10.55 -4.26
N PHE A 195 -1.25 -11.24 -3.52
CA PHE A 195 -2.45 -10.68 -2.93
C PHE A 195 -2.25 -10.43 -1.43
N ASP A 196 -2.42 -9.19 -1.01
CA ASP A 196 -2.48 -8.77 0.39
C ASP A 196 -3.73 -7.89 0.60
N PRO A 197 -4.93 -8.47 0.47
CA PRO A 197 -6.19 -7.75 0.54
C PRO A 197 -6.41 -7.17 1.94
N PRO A 198 -7.32 -6.19 2.11
CA PRO A 198 -7.81 -5.82 3.42
C PRO A 198 -8.34 -7.06 4.16
N TYR A 199 -7.90 -7.23 5.42
CA TYR A 199 -8.24 -8.42 6.18
C TYR A 199 -9.68 -8.41 6.65
N ARG A 200 -10.29 -9.61 6.68
CA ARG A 200 -11.61 -9.81 7.26
C ARG A 200 -11.60 -9.38 8.73
N PRO A 201 -12.55 -8.52 9.18
CA PRO A 201 -12.63 -8.12 10.57
C PRO A 201 -12.79 -9.31 11.50
N LEU A 202 -12.00 -9.35 12.58
CA LEU A 202 -12.03 -10.45 13.55
C LEU A 202 -13.20 -10.37 14.54
N SER A 203 -14.02 -9.32 14.50
CA SER A 203 -15.25 -9.15 15.28
C SER A 203 -16.07 -7.99 14.70
N ASP A 204 -17.38 -7.97 14.96
CA ASP A 204 -18.30 -6.89 14.56
C ASP A 204 -17.89 -5.51 15.13
N THR A 205 -17.17 -5.49 16.24
CA THR A 205 -16.59 -4.27 16.84
C THR A 205 -15.25 -3.85 16.25
N SER A 206 -14.59 -4.70 15.49
CA SER A 206 -13.31 -4.39 14.81
C SER A 206 -13.47 -3.77 13.42
N SER A 207 -14.71 -3.55 12.96
CA SER A 207 -15.04 -2.83 11.73
C SER A 207 -14.57 -1.35 11.71
N PHE A 208 -13.94 -0.86 12.78
CA PHE A 208 -13.27 0.44 12.83
C PHE A 208 -12.05 0.57 11.92
N ASN A 209 -11.66 -0.49 11.21
CA ASN A 209 -10.51 -0.51 10.29
C ASN A 209 -10.92 -0.30 8.82
N ASP A 210 -12.12 0.19 8.52
CA ASP A 210 -12.53 0.54 7.17
C ASP A 210 -11.70 1.72 6.65
N TYR A 211 -10.56 1.40 6.02
CA TYR A 211 -9.65 2.35 5.38
C TYR A 211 -10.15 2.87 4.03
N THR A 212 -11.28 2.35 3.56
CA THR A 212 -11.90 2.69 2.28
C THR A 212 -13.38 2.98 2.46
N LYS A 213 -14.00 3.69 1.51
CA LYS A 213 -15.45 3.94 1.49
C LYS A 213 -16.30 2.66 1.45
N GLU A 214 -15.73 1.58 0.94
CA GLU A 214 -16.36 0.28 0.84
C GLU A 214 -15.51 -0.74 1.61
N ALA A 215 -16.12 -1.38 2.62
CA ALA A 215 -15.47 -2.43 3.39
C ALA A 215 -15.20 -3.64 2.50
N PHE A 216 -14.00 -4.24 2.61
CA PHE A 216 -13.67 -5.51 1.97
C PHE A 216 -14.34 -6.64 2.79
N ASN A 217 -15.61 -6.92 2.47
CA ASN A 217 -16.49 -7.84 3.19
C ASN A 217 -16.36 -9.29 2.70
N ASP A 218 -17.23 -10.20 3.20
CA ASP A 218 -17.21 -11.61 2.84
C ASP A 218 -17.48 -11.82 1.34
N ASP A 219 -18.35 -11.02 0.70
CA ASP A 219 -18.57 -11.08 -0.74
C ASP A 219 -17.32 -10.69 -1.51
N SER A 220 -16.57 -9.70 -1.02
CA SER A 220 -15.28 -9.30 -1.60
C SER A 220 -14.22 -10.41 -1.46
N GLN A 221 -14.22 -11.15 -0.34
CA GLN A 221 -13.33 -12.31 -0.15
C GLN A 221 -13.70 -13.47 -1.09
N ILE A 222 -14.99 -13.72 -1.31
CA ILE A 222 -15.47 -14.73 -2.27
C ILE A 222 -15.04 -14.34 -3.69
N ARG A 223 -15.26 -13.09 -4.07
CA ARG A 223 -14.85 -12.55 -5.37
C ARG A 223 -13.33 -12.62 -5.58
N LEU A 224 -12.54 -12.38 -4.53
CA LEU A 224 -11.08 -12.57 -4.58
C LEU A 224 -10.70 -14.02 -4.82
N LYS A 225 -11.39 -14.98 -4.17
CA LYS A 225 -11.15 -16.41 -4.40
C LYS A 225 -11.46 -16.79 -5.85
N GLU A 226 -12.58 -16.33 -6.40
CA GLU A 226 -12.93 -16.57 -7.81
C GLU A 226 -11.88 -15.96 -8.76
N PHE A 227 -11.32 -14.81 -8.40
CA PHE A 227 -10.22 -14.19 -9.15
C PHE A 227 -8.94 -15.02 -9.07
N CYS A 228 -8.58 -15.56 -7.89
CA CYS A 228 -7.45 -16.48 -7.75
C CYS A 228 -7.63 -17.72 -8.64
N ASP A 229 -8.85 -18.27 -8.74
CA ASP A 229 -9.14 -19.41 -9.62
C ASP A 229 -8.93 -19.06 -11.10
N LYS A 230 -9.35 -17.87 -11.54
CA LYS A 230 -9.08 -17.38 -12.90
C LYS A 230 -7.59 -17.23 -13.16
N VAL A 231 -6.84 -16.66 -12.22
CA VAL A 231 -5.37 -16.54 -12.32
C VAL A 231 -4.71 -17.89 -12.55
N VAL A 232 -5.13 -18.94 -11.82
CA VAL A 232 -4.61 -20.30 -11.98
C VAL A 232 -5.07 -20.92 -13.31
N ALA A 233 -6.35 -20.74 -13.68
CA ALA A 233 -6.89 -21.28 -14.93
C ALA A 233 -6.16 -20.70 -16.17
N ASP A 234 -5.71 -19.44 -16.09
CA ASP A 234 -4.93 -18.77 -17.12
C ASP A 234 -3.43 -19.18 -17.11
N GLY A 235 -3.03 -20.09 -16.20
CA GLY A 235 -1.67 -20.63 -16.11
C GLY A 235 -0.69 -19.75 -15.35
N HIS A 236 -1.18 -18.85 -14.51
CA HIS A 236 -0.36 -17.98 -13.66
C HIS A 236 -0.24 -18.54 -12.23
N SER A 237 0.76 -18.05 -11.50
CA SER A 237 0.96 -18.39 -10.09
C SER A 237 0.53 -17.25 -9.20
N PHE A 238 0.11 -17.56 -7.96
CA PHE A 238 -0.15 -16.54 -6.98
C PHE A 238 0.31 -16.93 -5.57
N MET A 239 0.52 -15.91 -4.74
CA MET A 239 0.63 -16.00 -3.30
C MET A 239 -0.46 -15.12 -2.67
N LEU A 240 -1.08 -15.58 -1.60
CA LEU A 240 -2.12 -14.85 -0.87
C LEU A 240 -1.76 -14.75 0.60
N SER A 241 -1.70 -13.52 1.12
CA SER A 241 -1.68 -13.23 2.55
C SER A 241 -3.09 -12.91 3.02
N ASN A 242 -3.55 -13.54 4.10
CA ASN A 242 -4.83 -13.20 4.72
C ASN A 242 -4.77 -13.44 6.23
N SER A 243 -5.78 -12.95 6.98
CA SER A 243 -5.89 -13.20 8.41
C SER A 243 -6.47 -14.60 8.68
N ASP A 244 -5.95 -15.27 9.70
CA ASP A 244 -6.61 -16.45 10.26
C ASP A 244 -7.60 -16.01 11.36
N CYS A 245 -8.90 -16.07 11.04
CA CYS A 245 -9.96 -15.71 11.98
C CYS A 245 -10.10 -16.72 13.14
N LYS A 246 -9.60 -17.96 12.98
CA LYS A 246 -9.62 -19.00 14.02
C LYS A 246 -8.86 -18.64 15.27
N GLY A 247 -7.83 -17.82 15.17
CA GLY A 247 -7.07 -17.35 16.33
C GLY A 247 -7.90 -16.61 17.39
N LYS A 248 -9.13 -16.18 17.03
CA LYS A 248 -10.09 -15.52 17.95
C LYS A 248 -11.42 -16.24 18.06
N ASN A 249 -11.83 -16.98 17.03
CA ASN A 249 -13.06 -17.77 17.01
C ASN A 249 -12.78 -19.10 16.34
N GLU A 250 -12.54 -20.13 17.13
CA GLU A 250 -12.25 -21.50 16.63
C GLU A 250 -13.35 -22.09 15.74
N ALA A 251 -14.59 -21.58 15.85
CA ALA A 251 -15.72 -22.01 15.03
C ALA A 251 -15.77 -21.29 13.67
N ASP A 252 -14.96 -20.26 13.45
CA ASP A 252 -14.91 -19.54 12.17
C ASP A 252 -14.12 -20.38 11.14
N ASN A 253 -14.85 -21.02 10.24
CA ASN A 253 -14.30 -21.83 9.17
C ASN A 253 -14.45 -21.20 7.79
N PHE A 254 -14.70 -19.88 7.73
CA PHE A 254 -14.98 -19.18 6.47
C PHE A 254 -13.90 -19.44 5.41
N PHE A 255 -12.63 -19.21 5.76
CA PHE A 255 -11.55 -19.42 4.80
C PHE A 255 -11.25 -20.89 4.52
N ASP A 256 -11.47 -21.80 5.49
CA ASP A 256 -11.31 -23.23 5.22
C ASP A 256 -12.32 -23.72 4.20
N VAL A 257 -13.57 -23.27 4.31
CA VAL A 257 -14.63 -23.61 3.35
C VAL A 257 -14.37 -22.94 2.00
N LEU A 258 -14.00 -21.65 2.01
CA LEU A 258 -13.77 -20.86 0.80
C LEU A 258 -12.61 -21.41 -0.05
N TYR A 259 -11.53 -21.86 0.59
CA TYR A 259 -10.32 -22.39 -0.07
C TYR A 259 -10.21 -23.92 -0.01
N ALA A 260 -11.27 -24.64 0.43
CA ALA A 260 -11.31 -26.08 0.31
C ALA A 260 -11.22 -26.49 -1.17
N LYS A 261 -10.37 -27.50 -1.44
CA LYS A 261 -10.17 -28.06 -2.78
C LYS A 261 -11.31 -29.04 -3.11
#